data_d7f3d80aa6a5eaa06dadb1aba4901775
#
_entry.id   d7f3d80aa6a5eaa06dadb1aba4901775
#
_cell.length_a   1.000
_cell.length_b   1.000
_cell.length_c   1.000
_cell.angle_alpha   90.00
_cell.angle_beta   90.00
_cell.angle_gamma   90.00
#
_symmetry.space_group_name_H-M   'P 1'
#
loop_
_entity.id
_entity.type
_entity.pdbx_description
1 polymer ?
#
loop_
_entity_poly.entity_id
_entity_poly.type
_entity_poly.pdbx_seq_one_letter_code
_entity_poly.pdbx_strand_id
1 'polypeptide(L)'
;MVPTHSRYVIIGAGIHGLSTAWHLARELRARGAGGGEDICVLDKRGVGAGASGIACGTVRNNYFQPAMRELMAHSVSVWESDPDAFSYHPVGFLQIAPEAMAADVAKIFSEQEAIGYPSVLVQGERDCNRYLLDMFEDWQAPGITTVLHEKKGGYANNIRAVR
;
A
#
# COMPACT_ATOMS: atom_id res chain seq x y z
N MET A 1 -15.77 -13.01 24.93
CA MET A 1 -17.20 -12.66 25.19
C MET A 1 -17.45 -11.35 24.44
N VAL A 2 -18.57 -11.25 23.69
CA VAL A 2 -18.91 -9.98 23.00
C VAL A 2 -19.48 -9.05 24.08
N PRO A 3 -19.03 -7.77 24.13
CA PRO A 3 -19.56 -6.82 25.12
C PRO A 3 -21.04 -6.54 24.84
N THR A 4 -21.83 -6.34 25.88
CA THR A 4 -23.25 -6.00 25.74
C THR A 4 -23.50 -4.57 25.27
N HIS A 5 -22.53 -3.71 25.46
CA HIS A 5 -22.54 -2.29 25.03
C HIS A 5 -21.18 -1.89 24.50
N SER A 6 -21.16 -1.10 23.47
CA SER A 6 -19.98 -0.44 22.94
C SER A 6 -20.39 0.90 22.32
N ARG A 7 -19.56 1.91 22.47
CA ARG A 7 -19.83 3.23 21.88
C ARG A 7 -19.73 3.22 20.36
N TYR A 8 -18.79 2.44 19.83
CA TYR A 8 -18.57 2.26 18.40
C TYR A 8 -18.48 0.78 18.07
N VAL A 9 -19.19 0.37 17.04
CA VAL A 9 -19.17 -1.01 16.54
C VAL A 9 -18.73 -1.00 15.07
N ILE A 10 -17.70 -1.77 14.76
CA ILE A 10 -17.18 -1.95 13.39
C ILE A 10 -17.44 -3.39 12.99
N ILE A 11 -18.11 -3.59 11.86
CA ILE A 11 -18.43 -4.93 11.33
C ILE A 11 -17.45 -5.27 10.23
N GLY A 12 -16.66 -6.32 10.46
CA GLY A 12 -15.59 -6.80 9.59
C GLY A 12 -14.19 -6.52 10.14
N ALA A 13 -13.42 -7.58 10.41
CA ALA A 13 -12.04 -7.53 10.86
C ALA A 13 -11.05 -7.78 9.73
N GLY A 14 -11.33 -7.24 8.53
CA GLY A 14 -10.36 -7.07 7.45
C GLY A 14 -9.58 -5.78 7.62
N ILE A 15 -8.67 -5.50 6.69
CA ILE A 15 -7.79 -4.31 6.75
C ILE A 15 -8.57 -2.99 6.89
N HIS A 16 -9.69 -2.83 6.20
CA HIS A 16 -10.50 -1.61 6.31
C HIS A 16 -11.10 -1.44 7.71
N GLY A 17 -11.70 -2.49 8.28
CA GLY A 17 -12.30 -2.39 9.62
C GLY A 17 -11.26 -2.18 10.71
N LEU A 18 -10.12 -2.87 10.63
CA LEU A 18 -9.03 -2.73 11.59
C LEU A 18 -8.33 -1.37 11.49
N SER A 19 -8.07 -0.90 10.26
CA SER A 19 -7.54 0.45 10.03
C SER A 19 -8.50 1.53 10.56
N THR A 20 -9.80 1.37 10.33
CA THR A 20 -10.83 2.27 10.88
C THR A 20 -10.79 2.27 12.41
N ALA A 21 -10.72 1.10 13.04
CA ALA A 21 -10.63 0.99 14.50
C ALA A 21 -9.38 1.67 15.05
N TRP A 22 -8.24 1.43 14.42
CA TRP A 22 -6.95 1.99 14.81
C TRP A 22 -6.93 3.53 14.71
N HIS A 23 -7.35 4.08 13.56
CA HIS A 23 -7.43 5.53 13.37
C HIS A 23 -8.43 6.17 14.32
N LEU A 24 -9.62 5.55 14.51
CA LEU A 24 -10.62 6.04 15.43
C LEU A 24 -10.10 6.07 16.87
N ALA A 25 -9.43 5.01 17.32
CA ALA A 25 -8.85 4.96 18.67
C ALA A 25 -7.81 6.06 18.91
N ARG A 26 -6.95 6.34 17.90
CA ARG A 26 -5.97 7.44 17.96
C ARG A 26 -6.65 8.80 18.02
N GLU A 27 -7.66 9.01 17.19
CA GLU A 27 -8.41 10.28 17.15
C GLU A 27 -9.17 10.55 18.45
N LEU A 28 -9.82 9.51 19.02
CA LEU A 28 -10.50 9.60 20.30
C LEU A 28 -9.53 9.98 21.42
N ARG A 29 -8.35 9.35 21.47
CA ARG A 29 -7.30 9.68 22.46
C ARG A 29 -6.78 11.10 22.28
N ALA A 30 -6.51 11.52 21.05
CA ALA A 30 -6.02 12.86 20.76
C ALA A 30 -7.00 13.96 21.20
N ARG A 31 -8.30 13.68 21.16
CA ARG A 31 -9.37 14.59 21.59
C ARG A 31 -9.76 14.44 23.06
N GLY A 32 -9.15 13.53 23.80
CA GLY A 32 -9.57 13.22 25.16
C GLY A 32 -11.02 12.68 25.28
N ALA A 33 -11.52 12.04 24.21
CA ALA A 33 -12.90 11.61 24.05
C ALA A 33 -13.10 10.09 24.21
N GLY A 34 -12.05 9.35 24.59
CA GLY A 34 -12.03 7.90 24.73
C GLY A 34 -10.86 7.22 24.05
N GLY A 35 -10.97 5.94 23.74
CA GLY A 35 -9.87 5.17 23.12
C GLY A 35 -10.35 3.86 22.49
N GLY A 36 -9.44 2.88 22.39
CA GLY A 36 -9.74 1.56 21.84
C GLY A 36 -10.76 0.77 22.65
N GLU A 37 -10.87 1.04 23.93
CA GLU A 37 -11.86 0.46 24.86
C GLU A 37 -13.30 0.79 24.50
N ASP A 38 -13.53 1.87 23.77
CA ASP A 38 -14.85 2.29 23.30
C ASP A 38 -15.27 1.60 21.99
N ILE A 39 -14.36 0.84 21.37
CA ILE A 39 -14.54 0.29 20.03
C ILE A 39 -14.64 -1.23 20.09
N CYS A 40 -15.71 -1.78 19.52
CA CYS A 40 -15.88 -3.21 19.33
C CYS A 40 -15.80 -3.55 17.85
N VAL A 41 -14.86 -4.43 17.46
CA VAL A 41 -14.77 -4.96 16.09
C VAL A 41 -15.35 -6.36 16.06
N LEU A 42 -16.34 -6.60 15.21
CA LEU A 42 -17.02 -7.88 15.04
C LEU A 42 -16.72 -8.48 13.68
N ASP A 43 -16.37 -9.76 13.65
CA ASP A 43 -16.25 -10.52 12.40
C ASP A 43 -16.87 -11.92 12.57
N LYS A 44 -17.48 -12.41 11.49
CA LYS A 44 -18.16 -13.72 11.52
C LYS A 44 -17.20 -14.91 11.50
N ARG A 45 -15.94 -14.72 11.10
CA ARG A 45 -14.95 -15.80 10.96
C ARG A 45 -13.66 -15.52 11.73
N GLY A 46 -13.22 -14.25 11.80
CA GLY A 46 -12.00 -13.85 12.49
C GLY A 46 -11.18 -12.84 11.71
N VAL A 47 -10.13 -12.35 12.35
CA VAL A 47 -9.24 -11.31 11.82
C VAL A 47 -8.60 -11.77 10.50
N GLY A 48 -8.76 -10.97 9.46
CA GLY A 48 -8.16 -11.20 8.15
C GLY A 48 -8.74 -12.41 7.39
N ALA A 49 -9.80 -13.04 7.86
CA ALA A 49 -10.35 -14.28 7.26
C ALA A 49 -10.96 -14.12 5.85
N GLY A 50 -11.08 -12.90 5.35
CA GLY A 50 -11.58 -12.58 4.02
C GLY A 50 -10.46 -12.19 3.05
N ALA A 51 -10.77 -11.24 2.15
CA ALA A 51 -9.87 -10.76 1.11
C ALA A 51 -8.51 -10.25 1.65
N SER A 52 -8.50 -9.66 2.83
CA SER A 52 -7.26 -9.17 3.45
C SER A 52 -6.23 -10.26 3.71
N GLY A 53 -6.68 -11.46 4.11
CA GLY A 53 -5.78 -12.58 4.41
C GLY A 53 -5.22 -13.29 3.17
N ILE A 54 -5.85 -13.13 2.00
CA ILE A 54 -5.43 -13.75 0.74
C ILE A 54 -4.82 -12.75 -0.25
N ALA A 55 -4.78 -11.47 0.10
CA ALA A 55 -4.17 -10.43 -0.72
C ALA A 55 -2.66 -10.64 -0.85
N CYS A 56 -2.06 -10.15 -1.94
CA CYS A 56 -0.60 -10.20 -2.13
C CYS A 56 0.16 -9.22 -1.22
N GLY A 57 -0.53 -8.30 -0.55
CA GLY A 57 0.06 -7.34 0.37
C GLY A 57 0.83 -6.20 -0.31
N THR A 58 0.76 -6.05 -1.62
CA THR A 58 1.46 -4.98 -2.34
C THR A 58 0.95 -3.60 -1.93
N VAL A 59 1.87 -2.72 -1.56
CA VAL A 59 1.65 -1.32 -1.24
C VAL A 59 2.34 -0.46 -2.31
N ARG A 60 1.57 0.38 -3.00
CA ARG A 60 2.06 1.17 -4.14
C ARG A 60 1.21 2.41 -4.40
N ASN A 61 1.71 3.33 -5.23
CA ASN A 61 0.98 4.53 -5.71
C ASN A 61 0.67 4.48 -7.22
N ASN A 62 0.70 3.33 -7.84
CA ASN A 62 0.51 3.14 -9.28
C ASN A 62 -0.98 3.14 -9.66
N TYR A 63 -1.58 4.35 -9.76
CA TYR A 63 -2.99 4.54 -10.09
C TYR A 63 -3.21 5.72 -11.05
N PHE A 64 -4.16 5.58 -11.98
CA PHE A 64 -4.56 6.65 -12.90
C PHE A 64 -5.45 7.71 -12.26
N GLN A 65 -6.26 7.33 -11.27
CA GLN A 65 -7.20 8.24 -10.64
C GLN A 65 -6.49 9.18 -9.64
N PRO A 66 -6.59 10.52 -9.77
CA PRO A 66 -5.94 11.47 -8.87
C PRO A 66 -6.25 11.22 -7.39
N ALA A 67 -7.51 11.06 -7.04
CA ALA A 67 -7.93 10.79 -5.66
C ALA A 67 -7.31 9.50 -5.08
N MET A 68 -7.15 8.47 -5.92
CA MET A 68 -6.49 7.23 -5.49
C MET A 68 -4.98 7.43 -5.25
N ARG A 69 -4.31 8.25 -6.07
CA ARG A 69 -2.88 8.55 -5.87
C ARG A 69 -2.64 9.30 -4.56
N GLU A 70 -3.44 10.34 -4.29
CA GLU A 70 -3.35 11.09 -3.04
C GLU A 70 -3.62 10.20 -1.83
N LEU A 71 -4.68 9.38 -1.90
CA LEU A 71 -5.01 8.42 -0.84
C LEU A 71 -3.91 7.39 -0.63
N MET A 72 -3.32 6.85 -1.70
CA MET A 72 -2.24 5.87 -1.60
C MET A 72 -0.93 6.50 -1.13
N ALA A 73 -0.60 7.73 -1.53
CA ALA A 73 0.56 8.45 -1.01
C ALA A 73 0.45 8.65 0.51
N HIS A 74 -0.73 9.04 1.00
CA HIS A 74 -1.02 9.10 2.43
C HIS A 74 -0.93 7.70 3.08
N SER A 75 -1.51 6.68 2.46
CA SER A 75 -1.47 5.30 3.00
C SER A 75 -0.05 4.76 3.11
N VAL A 76 0.82 5.00 2.12
CA VAL A 76 2.24 4.64 2.20
C VAL A 76 2.91 5.27 3.41
N SER A 77 2.63 6.56 3.70
CA SER A 77 3.19 7.23 4.88
C SER A 77 2.72 6.61 6.21
N VAL A 78 1.49 6.07 6.24
CA VAL A 78 1.00 5.31 7.40
C VAL A 78 1.78 4.01 7.57
N TRP A 79 1.97 3.24 6.49
CA TRP A 79 2.76 2.01 6.53
C TRP A 79 4.22 2.26 6.97
N GLU A 80 4.82 3.35 6.50
CA GLU A 80 6.18 3.77 6.85
C GLU A 80 6.31 4.30 8.30
N SER A 81 5.21 4.69 8.94
CA SER A 81 5.24 5.26 10.29
C SER A 81 5.63 4.25 11.38
N ASP A 82 5.35 2.98 11.18
CA ASP A 82 5.74 1.86 12.05
C ASP A 82 5.83 0.56 11.25
N PRO A 83 6.91 0.37 10.47
CA PRO A 83 7.06 -0.79 9.59
C PRO A 83 7.02 -2.12 10.33
N ASP A 84 7.56 -2.17 11.54
CA ASP A 84 7.61 -3.38 12.35
C ASP A 84 6.22 -3.79 12.83
N ALA A 85 5.44 -2.85 13.38
CA ALA A 85 4.07 -3.11 13.82
C ALA A 85 3.17 -3.53 12.66
N PHE A 86 3.34 -2.91 11.48
CA PHE A 86 2.56 -3.25 10.29
C PHE A 86 3.15 -4.41 9.47
N SER A 87 4.27 -4.97 9.89
CA SER A 87 4.99 -5.99 9.12
C SER A 87 5.19 -5.59 7.64
N TYR A 88 5.59 -4.31 7.46
CA TYR A 88 5.77 -3.67 6.18
C TYR A 88 7.23 -3.67 5.75
N HIS A 89 7.49 -3.99 4.50
CA HIS A 89 8.81 -4.04 3.89
C HIS A 89 8.91 -3.01 2.76
N PRO A 90 9.59 -1.87 2.97
CA PRO A 90 9.72 -0.79 2.00
C PRO A 90 10.76 -1.11 0.92
N VAL A 91 10.51 -2.12 0.11
CA VAL A 91 11.41 -2.59 -0.95
C VAL A 91 11.22 -1.87 -2.29
N GLY A 92 10.28 -0.93 -2.35
CA GLY A 92 9.88 -0.26 -3.58
C GLY A 92 8.85 -1.08 -4.38
N PHE A 93 8.43 -0.52 -5.50
CA PHE A 93 7.54 -1.17 -6.47
C PHE A 93 8.00 -0.90 -7.89
N LEU A 94 8.08 -1.94 -8.72
CA LEU A 94 8.44 -1.85 -10.13
C LEU A 94 7.23 -2.15 -11.00
N GLN A 95 6.86 -1.19 -11.86
CA GLN A 95 6.01 -1.40 -13.02
C GLN A 95 6.91 -1.56 -14.24
N ILE A 96 6.96 -2.74 -14.81
CA ILE A 96 7.68 -3.00 -16.07
C ILE A 96 6.67 -3.16 -17.20
N ALA A 97 6.97 -2.59 -18.37
CA ALA A 97 6.02 -2.54 -19.46
C ALA A 97 6.67 -2.58 -20.84
N PRO A 98 5.98 -3.20 -21.83
CA PRO A 98 6.36 -3.10 -23.23
C PRO A 98 5.96 -1.73 -23.81
N GLU A 99 6.42 -1.44 -25.04
CA GLU A 99 6.17 -0.17 -25.74
C GLU A 99 4.70 0.23 -25.80
N ALA A 100 3.80 -0.74 -25.98
CA ALA A 100 2.36 -0.47 -26.05
C ALA A 100 1.77 0.20 -24.78
N MET A 101 2.45 0.09 -23.65
CA MET A 101 2.04 0.68 -22.37
C MET A 101 2.88 1.89 -21.95
N ALA A 102 3.88 2.27 -22.75
CA ALA A 102 4.84 3.30 -22.39
C ALA A 102 4.19 4.66 -22.06
N ALA A 103 3.19 5.06 -22.85
CA ALA A 103 2.48 6.32 -22.65
C ALA A 103 1.68 6.35 -21.34
N ASP A 104 1.03 5.24 -20.99
CA ASP A 104 0.26 5.10 -19.76
C ASP A 104 1.18 5.15 -18.53
N VAL A 105 2.30 4.45 -18.58
CA VAL A 105 3.28 4.44 -17.49
C VAL A 105 3.93 5.82 -17.32
N ALA A 106 4.29 6.50 -18.42
CA ALA A 106 4.82 7.86 -18.38
C ALA A 106 3.80 8.85 -17.79
N LYS A 107 2.50 8.68 -18.10
CA LYS A 107 1.44 9.49 -17.49
C LYS A 107 1.37 9.27 -15.98
N ILE A 108 1.41 8.03 -15.50
CA ILE A 108 1.42 7.75 -14.05
C ILE A 108 2.62 8.43 -13.39
N PHE A 109 3.80 8.35 -14.00
CA PHE A 109 5.01 9.00 -13.51
C PHE A 109 4.84 10.52 -13.37
N SER A 110 4.39 11.21 -14.43
CA SER A 110 4.20 12.67 -14.40
C SER A 110 3.19 13.10 -13.31
N GLU A 111 2.20 12.28 -13.06
CA GLU A 111 1.19 12.54 -12.04
C GLU A 111 1.69 12.23 -10.62
N GLN A 112 2.63 11.28 -10.46
CA GLN A 112 3.35 11.05 -9.21
C GLN A 112 4.30 12.22 -8.90
N GLU A 113 5.02 12.73 -9.92
CA GLU A 113 5.85 13.93 -9.76
C GLU A 113 5.03 15.13 -9.30
N ALA A 114 3.84 15.34 -9.87
CA ALA A 114 2.95 16.45 -9.52
C ALA A 114 2.52 16.48 -8.05
N ILE A 115 2.48 15.34 -7.38
CA ILE A 115 2.19 15.22 -5.94
C ILE A 115 3.45 15.01 -5.08
N GLY A 116 4.64 15.09 -5.68
CA GLY A 116 5.91 14.89 -4.97
C GLY A 116 6.17 13.45 -4.51
N TYR A 117 5.52 12.45 -5.15
CA TYR A 117 5.76 11.05 -4.82
C TYR A 117 7.04 10.54 -5.50
N PRO A 118 8.03 10.01 -4.76
CA PRO A 118 9.35 9.68 -5.30
C PRO A 118 9.32 8.46 -6.19
N SER A 119 9.50 8.67 -7.47
CA SER A 119 9.59 7.62 -8.48
C SER A 119 10.65 7.94 -9.55
N VAL A 120 11.03 6.94 -10.32
CA VAL A 120 11.99 7.04 -11.44
C VAL A 120 11.37 6.40 -12.66
N LEU A 121 11.33 7.10 -13.77
CA LEU A 121 10.95 6.57 -15.07
C LEU A 121 12.20 6.30 -15.91
N VAL A 122 12.33 5.07 -16.41
CA VAL A 122 13.36 4.67 -17.38
C VAL A 122 12.67 4.23 -18.65
N GLN A 123 13.13 4.76 -19.80
CA GLN A 123 12.56 4.46 -21.11
C GLN A 123 13.65 4.00 -22.09
N GLY A 124 13.25 3.14 -23.03
CA GLY A 124 14.13 2.47 -23.97
C GLY A 124 14.64 1.12 -23.48
N GLU A 125 14.56 0.10 -24.34
CA GLU A 125 14.86 -1.29 -23.99
C GLU A 125 16.26 -1.46 -23.38
N ARG A 126 17.28 -0.81 -24.00
CA ARG A 126 18.66 -0.87 -23.52
C ARG A 126 18.82 -0.32 -22.10
N ASP A 127 18.21 0.85 -21.83
CA ASP A 127 18.34 1.52 -20.54
C ASP A 127 17.51 0.81 -19.47
N CYS A 128 16.34 0.30 -19.83
CA CYS A 128 15.54 -0.55 -18.96
C CYS A 128 16.30 -1.82 -18.56
N ASN A 129 16.89 -2.52 -19.53
CA ASN A 129 17.68 -3.72 -19.24
C ASN A 129 18.86 -3.40 -18.33
N ARG A 130 19.61 -2.35 -18.58
CA ARG A 130 20.72 -1.94 -17.71
C ARG A 130 20.22 -1.64 -16.29
N TYR A 131 19.15 -0.85 -16.16
CA TYR A 131 18.57 -0.47 -14.88
C TYR A 131 18.09 -1.68 -14.07
N LEU A 132 17.53 -2.68 -14.74
CA LEU A 132 17.02 -3.89 -14.08
C LEU A 132 18.15 -4.88 -13.75
N LEU A 133 19.20 -4.97 -14.58
CA LEU A 133 20.40 -5.77 -14.29
C LEU A 133 21.18 -5.27 -13.07
N ASP A 134 21.17 -3.95 -12.81
CA ASP A 134 21.77 -3.37 -11.59
C ASP A 134 21.03 -3.83 -10.29
N MET A 135 19.81 -4.29 -10.42
CA MET A 135 19.00 -4.77 -9.29
C MET A 135 18.86 -6.29 -9.24
N PHE A 136 18.87 -6.94 -10.40
CA PHE A 136 18.63 -8.38 -10.56
C PHE A 136 19.67 -8.96 -11.52
N GLU A 137 20.71 -9.61 -10.99
CA GLU A 137 21.86 -10.12 -11.75
C GLU A 137 21.49 -11.07 -12.90
N ASP A 138 20.38 -11.78 -12.76
CA ASP A 138 19.89 -12.77 -13.71
C ASP A 138 18.71 -12.25 -14.58
N TRP A 139 18.50 -10.93 -14.63
CA TRP A 139 17.41 -10.33 -15.39
C TRP A 139 17.47 -10.69 -16.88
N GLN A 140 16.39 -11.26 -17.41
CA GLN A 140 16.23 -11.61 -18.81
C GLN A 140 14.76 -11.39 -19.22
N ALA A 141 14.45 -10.24 -19.77
CA ALA A 141 13.12 -9.96 -20.30
C ALA A 141 13.18 -9.05 -21.53
N PRO A 142 13.33 -9.62 -22.74
CA PRO A 142 13.31 -8.87 -23.98
C PRO A 142 11.95 -8.19 -24.19
N GLY A 143 11.96 -7.03 -24.85
CA GLY A 143 10.74 -6.29 -25.18
C GLY A 143 10.22 -5.38 -24.05
N ILE A 144 10.92 -5.26 -22.93
CA ILE A 144 10.63 -4.28 -21.89
C ILE A 144 11.27 -2.96 -22.27
N THR A 145 10.45 -1.94 -22.52
CA THR A 145 10.88 -0.61 -22.98
C THR A 145 10.57 0.50 -21.98
N THR A 146 9.87 0.20 -20.89
CA THR A 146 9.52 1.19 -19.88
C THR A 146 9.52 0.56 -18.49
N VAL A 147 10.20 1.24 -17.56
CA VAL A 147 10.22 0.89 -16.14
C VAL A 147 9.83 2.11 -15.33
N LEU A 148 8.81 1.99 -14.49
CA LEU A 148 8.49 2.94 -13.44
C LEU A 148 8.86 2.31 -12.10
N HIS A 149 9.82 2.90 -11.41
CA HIS A 149 10.24 2.45 -10.09
C HIS A 149 9.79 3.45 -9.03
N GLU A 150 8.78 3.08 -8.27
CA GLU A 150 8.38 3.78 -7.05
C GLU A 150 9.38 3.47 -5.94
N LYS A 151 10.04 4.51 -5.41
CA LYS A 151 11.05 4.35 -4.33
C LYS A 151 10.43 4.10 -2.97
N LYS A 152 9.21 4.58 -2.80
CA LYS A 152 8.32 4.24 -1.70
C LYS A 152 7.36 3.16 -2.15
N GLY A 153 6.76 2.47 -1.22
CA GLY A 153 5.98 1.29 -1.55
C GLY A 153 6.75 0.00 -1.22
N GLY A 154 6.15 -1.11 -1.50
CA GLY A 154 6.72 -2.40 -1.14
C GLY A 154 5.63 -3.43 -0.87
N TYR A 155 5.79 -4.23 0.19
CA TYR A 155 4.76 -5.18 0.59
C TYR A 155 4.61 -5.26 2.11
N ALA A 156 3.41 -5.60 2.55
CA ALA A 156 3.13 -5.96 3.93
C ALA A 156 2.82 -7.45 4.04
N ASN A 157 3.26 -8.09 5.12
CA ASN A 157 2.75 -9.40 5.45
C ASN A 157 1.32 -9.22 5.96
N ASN A 158 0.36 -9.39 5.07
CA ASN A 158 -1.05 -9.09 5.30
C ASN A 158 -1.66 -9.82 6.52
N ILE A 159 -1.20 -11.03 6.82
CA ILE A 159 -1.67 -11.78 8.01
C ILE A 159 -1.12 -11.16 9.30
N ARG A 160 0.13 -10.70 9.29
CA ARG A 160 0.73 -10.06 10.46
C ARG A 160 0.25 -8.62 10.63
N ALA A 161 0.11 -7.89 9.54
CA ALA A 161 -0.32 -6.49 9.53
C ALA A 161 -1.74 -6.27 10.10
N VAL A 162 -2.60 -7.29 10.11
CA VAL A 162 -3.97 -7.22 10.64
C VAL A 162 -4.12 -7.82 12.05
N ARG A 163 -3.05 -8.22 12.69
CA ARG A 163 -3.04 -8.77 14.06
C ARG A 163 -2.49 -7.78 15.07
#